data_cf4a448c114c794d2509c63dc2e5cfb6
#
_entry.id   cf4a448c114c794d2509c63dc2e5cfb6
#
_cell.length_a   1.000
_cell.length_b   1.000
_cell.length_c   1.000
_cell.angle_alpha   90.00
_cell.angle_beta   90.00
_cell.angle_gamma   90.00
#
_symmetry.space_group_name_H-M   'P 1'
#
loop_
_entity.id
_entity.type
_entity.pdbx_description
1 polymer ?
#
loop_
_entity_poly.entity_id
_entity_poly.type
_entity_poly.pdbx_seq_one_letter_code
_entity_poly.pdbx_strand_id
1 'polypeptide(L)'
;MERLFSSMAFLQTKKTETPANPEAKTIAAIEKSGGTVRTLAQNDDRLEVAFNLQGAAVTDKDLLPMSQLKKVAYVNLAKTGITDAGLVTLKSLADLIQLHLELTKITDAGLQHVAGLKKLEYLNLYGTNVTDAGLKHLSGLTNLKNLYLWQTKVTKEGVEKLKQSLPKTDINTGWEAEPAKK
;
A
#
# COMPACT_ATOMS: atom_id res chain seq x y z
N MET A 1 63.30 25.25 -32.27
CA MET A 1 62.42 25.89 -31.27
C MET A 1 60.97 25.78 -31.77
N GLU A 2 60.30 24.72 -31.53
CA GLU A 2 58.87 24.59 -31.85
C GLU A 2 58.17 23.90 -30.72
N ARG A 3 57.11 24.56 -30.28
CA ARG A 3 56.33 24.21 -29.06
C ARG A 3 55.32 23.12 -29.37
N LEU A 4 55.44 22.03 -28.69
CA LEU A 4 54.42 20.97 -28.61
C LEU A 4 53.26 21.47 -27.77
N PHE A 5 52.13 21.80 -28.39
CA PHE A 5 50.84 21.96 -27.70
C PHE A 5 50.19 20.62 -27.63
N SER A 6 50.25 20.05 -26.45
CA SER A 6 49.52 18.85 -26.08
C SER A 6 48.03 19.16 -26.05
N SER A 7 47.30 18.57 -26.98
CA SER A 7 45.83 18.59 -26.99
C SER A 7 45.34 17.64 -25.90
N MET A 8 44.95 18.23 -24.77
CA MET A 8 44.17 17.52 -23.78
C MET A 8 42.75 17.31 -24.32
N ALA A 9 42.52 16.16 -24.93
CA ALA A 9 41.18 15.71 -25.24
C ALA A 9 40.43 15.50 -23.93
N PHE A 10 39.50 16.40 -23.66
CA PHE A 10 38.52 16.30 -22.57
C PHE A 10 37.62 15.07 -22.87
N LEU A 11 37.91 13.95 -22.24
CA LEU A 11 37.02 12.82 -22.25
C LEU A 11 35.75 13.22 -21.47
N GLN A 12 34.78 13.76 -22.21
CA GLN A 12 33.41 13.80 -21.75
C GLN A 12 32.95 12.34 -21.57
N THR A 13 32.98 11.88 -20.34
CA THR A 13 32.27 10.66 -19.97
C THR A 13 30.80 10.85 -20.32
N LYS A 14 30.39 10.28 -21.44
CA LYS A 14 29.00 10.11 -21.78
C LYS A 14 28.35 9.39 -20.59
N LYS A 15 27.60 10.14 -19.78
CA LYS A 15 26.69 9.60 -18.79
C LYS A 15 25.77 8.69 -19.58
N THR A 16 25.98 7.39 -19.49
CA THR A 16 25.06 6.40 -20.06
C THR A 16 23.73 6.66 -19.36
N GLU A 17 22.83 7.32 -20.06
CA GLU A 17 21.45 7.42 -19.63
C GLU A 17 20.92 5.99 -19.63
N THR A 18 20.78 5.43 -18.44
CA THR A 18 19.97 4.25 -18.20
C THR A 18 18.62 4.54 -18.85
N PRO A 19 18.02 3.62 -19.65
CA PRO A 19 16.74 3.86 -20.28
C PRO A 19 15.79 4.37 -19.22
N ALA A 20 15.24 5.57 -19.43
CA ALA A 20 14.44 6.27 -18.45
C ALA A 20 13.32 5.32 -18.01
N ASN A 21 13.35 4.90 -16.74
CA ASN A 21 12.26 4.13 -16.16
C ASN A 21 10.97 4.91 -16.45
N PRO A 22 10.00 4.34 -17.18
CA PRO A 22 8.77 5.05 -17.54
C PRO A 22 8.01 5.55 -16.29
N GLU A 23 8.26 4.96 -15.13
CA GLU A 23 7.70 5.34 -13.85
C GLU A 23 8.53 6.38 -13.08
N ALA A 24 9.70 6.79 -13.58
CA ALA A 24 10.60 7.70 -12.87
C ALA A 24 9.93 9.04 -12.48
N LYS A 25 9.10 9.60 -13.37
CA LYS A 25 8.35 10.83 -13.07
C LYS A 25 7.31 10.61 -11.96
N THR A 26 6.66 9.47 -12.00
CA THR A 26 5.66 9.05 -11.00
C THR A 26 6.31 8.84 -9.64
N ILE A 27 7.45 8.16 -9.61
CA ILE A 27 8.25 7.95 -8.39
C ILE A 27 8.68 9.29 -7.81
N ALA A 28 9.26 10.18 -8.63
CA ALA A 28 9.66 11.52 -8.18
C ALA A 28 8.48 12.36 -7.64
N ALA A 29 7.27 12.21 -8.20
CA ALA A 29 6.07 12.88 -7.68
C ALA A 29 5.67 12.34 -6.30
N ILE A 30 5.74 11.04 -6.09
CA ILE A 30 5.47 10.39 -4.79
C ILE A 30 6.50 10.86 -3.75
N GLU A 31 7.79 10.85 -4.10
CA GLU A 31 8.87 11.28 -3.21
C GLU A 31 8.76 12.76 -2.83
N LYS A 32 8.35 13.61 -3.78
CA LYS A 32 8.09 15.03 -3.53
C LYS A 32 6.97 15.25 -2.51
N SER A 33 5.96 14.38 -2.48
CA SER A 33 4.88 14.38 -1.48
C SER A 33 5.29 13.72 -0.15
N GLY A 34 6.59 13.36 0.00
CA GLY A 34 7.12 12.73 1.21
C GLY A 34 6.92 11.22 1.28
N GLY A 35 6.44 10.59 0.22
CA GLY A 35 6.42 9.14 0.09
C GLY A 35 7.79 8.57 -0.23
N THR A 36 7.93 7.27 -0.10
CA THR A 36 9.12 6.52 -0.55
C THR A 36 8.69 5.42 -1.49
N VAL A 37 9.49 5.17 -2.52
CA VAL A 37 9.29 4.04 -3.46
C VAL A 37 10.57 3.24 -3.52
N ARG A 38 10.47 1.94 -3.25
CA ARG A 38 11.62 1.02 -3.24
C ARG A 38 11.27 -0.29 -3.92
N THR A 39 12.26 -0.97 -4.49
CA THR A 39 12.13 -2.38 -4.88
C THR A 39 12.21 -3.26 -3.63
N LEU A 40 11.47 -4.37 -3.60
CA LEU A 40 11.41 -5.26 -2.44
C LEU A 40 12.76 -5.95 -2.18
N ALA A 41 13.47 -6.35 -3.23
CA ALA A 41 14.79 -6.94 -3.13
C ALA A 41 15.59 -6.71 -4.42
N GLN A 42 16.89 -7.02 -4.39
CA GLN A 42 17.80 -6.85 -5.54
C GLN A 42 17.33 -7.63 -6.79
N ASN A 43 16.68 -8.78 -6.60
CA ASN A 43 16.17 -9.65 -7.67
C ASN A 43 14.64 -9.65 -7.75
N ASP A 44 13.96 -8.68 -7.10
CA ASP A 44 12.51 -8.54 -7.09
C ASP A 44 12.15 -7.11 -7.49
N ASP A 45 11.64 -6.95 -8.70
CA ASP A 45 11.30 -5.65 -9.28
C ASP A 45 9.93 -5.11 -8.82
N ARG A 46 9.25 -5.83 -7.92
CA ARG A 46 8.02 -5.34 -7.29
C ARG A 46 8.34 -4.19 -6.35
N LEU A 47 7.39 -3.27 -6.24
CA LEU A 47 7.57 -2.02 -5.50
C LEU A 47 6.88 -2.06 -4.14
N GLU A 48 7.54 -1.43 -3.19
CA GLU A 48 6.97 -0.94 -1.94
C GLU A 48 6.78 0.57 -2.05
N VAL A 49 5.59 1.06 -1.68
CA VAL A 49 5.27 2.50 -1.56
C VAL A 49 4.85 2.79 -0.13
N ALA A 50 5.51 3.75 0.52
CA ALA A 50 5.21 4.09 1.90
C ALA A 50 5.13 5.60 2.13
N PHE A 51 4.10 6.02 2.87
CA PHE A 51 3.86 7.41 3.30
C PHE A 51 3.78 7.57 4.82
N ASN A 52 3.87 6.48 5.56
CA ASN A 52 3.66 6.43 7.02
C ASN A 52 4.59 7.34 7.83
N LEU A 53 5.72 7.76 7.29
CA LEU A 53 6.66 8.67 7.96
C LEU A 53 6.21 10.12 7.98
N GLN A 54 5.32 10.52 7.08
CA GLN A 54 4.79 11.89 6.96
C GLN A 54 3.52 12.12 7.79
N GLY A 55 2.92 11.05 8.28
CA GLY A 55 1.76 11.10 9.15
C GLY A 55 0.56 11.80 8.51
N ALA A 56 -0.22 12.51 9.33
CA ALA A 56 -1.48 13.14 8.92
C ALA A 56 -1.35 14.25 7.85
N ALA A 57 -0.13 14.69 7.53
CA ALA A 57 0.10 15.67 6.46
C ALA A 57 -0.19 15.09 5.06
N VAL A 58 -0.07 13.76 4.90
CA VAL A 58 -0.41 13.06 3.65
C VAL A 58 -1.91 12.99 3.48
N THR A 59 -2.38 13.39 2.30
CA THR A 59 -3.79 13.44 1.92
C THR A 59 -4.07 12.58 0.68
N ASP A 60 -5.34 12.44 0.30
CA ASP A 60 -5.76 11.68 -0.87
C ASP A 60 -5.08 12.13 -2.17
N LYS A 61 -4.76 13.43 -2.29
CA LYS A 61 -4.10 14.00 -3.48
C LYS A 61 -2.69 13.48 -3.69
N ASP A 62 -1.99 13.17 -2.61
CA ASP A 62 -0.61 12.69 -2.63
C ASP A 62 -0.53 11.25 -3.17
N LEU A 63 -1.65 10.52 -3.15
CA LEU A 63 -1.74 9.15 -3.67
C LEU A 63 -2.02 9.09 -5.18
N LEU A 64 -2.48 10.18 -5.82
CA LEU A 64 -2.88 10.16 -7.23
C LEU A 64 -1.82 9.58 -8.17
N PRO A 65 -0.51 9.88 -8.01
CA PRO A 65 0.52 9.29 -8.87
C PRO A 65 0.61 7.78 -8.79
N MET A 66 0.24 7.15 -7.64
CA MET A 66 0.36 5.70 -7.44
C MET A 66 -0.42 4.89 -8.48
N SER A 67 -1.52 5.43 -9.01
CA SER A 67 -2.32 4.76 -10.05
C SER A 67 -1.56 4.47 -11.35
N GLN A 68 -0.41 5.11 -11.56
CA GLN A 68 0.44 4.94 -12.74
C GLN A 68 1.58 3.94 -12.51
N LEU A 69 1.80 3.51 -11.25
CA LEU A 69 2.82 2.51 -10.94
C LEU A 69 2.34 1.11 -11.33
N LYS A 70 3.30 0.30 -11.75
CA LYS A 70 3.10 -1.12 -12.01
C LYS A 70 3.82 -1.94 -10.94
N LYS A 71 3.40 -3.20 -10.77
CA LYS A 71 4.04 -4.16 -9.87
C LYS A 71 4.17 -3.68 -8.41
N VAL A 72 3.27 -2.80 -7.95
CA VAL A 72 3.22 -2.43 -6.54
C VAL A 72 2.67 -3.60 -5.74
N ALA A 73 3.50 -4.14 -4.85
CA ALA A 73 3.14 -5.27 -4.01
C ALA A 73 2.86 -4.84 -2.55
N TYR A 74 3.52 -3.80 -2.05
CA TYR A 74 3.39 -3.34 -0.68
C TYR A 74 3.04 -1.85 -0.65
N VAL A 75 1.99 -1.51 0.12
CA VAL A 75 1.57 -0.12 0.33
C VAL A 75 1.40 0.12 1.83
N ASN A 76 2.10 1.13 2.34
CA ASN A 76 2.00 1.56 3.72
C ASN A 76 1.51 3.02 3.81
N LEU A 77 0.24 3.17 4.23
CA LEU A 77 -0.44 4.45 4.42
C LEU A 77 -0.82 4.68 5.89
N ALA A 78 -0.20 3.93 6.80
CA ALA A 78 -0.48 4.00 8.24
C ALA A 78 -0.33 5.42 8.79
N LYS A 79 -1.24 5.82 9.68
CA LYS A 79 -1.22 7.10 10.40
C LYS A 79 -1.29 8.34 9.50
N THR A 80 -1.71 8.19 8.23
CA THR A 80 -1.87 9.30 7.29
C THR A 80 -3.26 9.93 7.39
N GLY A 81 -3.41 11.12 6.78
CA GLY A 81 -4.68 11.85 6.72
C GLY A 81 -5.62 11.39 5.61
N ILE A 82 -5.35 10.26 4.94
CA ILE A 82 -6.16 9.74 3.83
C ILE A 82 -7.57 9.37 4.27
N THR A 83 -8.47 9.45 3.29
CA THR A 83 -9.88 9.08 3.40
C THR A 83 -10.24 8.01 2.34
N ASP A 84 -11.50 7.63 2.30
CA ASP A 84 -12.01 6.68 1.31
C ASP A 84 -11.72 7.10 -0.14
N ALA A 85 -11.66 8.41 -0.42
CA ALA A 85 -11.36 8.94 -1.75
C ALA A 85 -9.93 8.57 -2.21
N GLY A 86 -8.96 8.51 -1.30
CA GLY A 86 -7.59 8.09 -1.61
C GLY A 86 -7.49 6.64 -2.07
N LEU A 87 -8.36 5.75 -1.53
CA LEU A 87 -8.34 4.33 -1.88
C LEU A 87 -8.79 4.04 -3.33
N VAL A 88 -9.41 5.00 -4.00
CA VAL A 88 -9.73 4.87 -5.43
C VAL A 88 -8.48 4.61 -6.27
N THR A 89 -7.35 5.20 -5.89
CA THR A 89 -6.07 5.03 -6.60
C THR A 89 -5.52 3.62 -6.51
N LEU A 90 -5.86 2.89 -5.44
CA LEU A 90 -5.39 1.51 -5.22
C LEU A 90 -6.07 0.49 -6.14
N LYS A 91 -7.21 0.81 -6.76
CA LYS A 91 -7.93 -0.11 -7.66
C LYS A 91 -7.07 -0.64 -8.82
N SER A 92 -6.12 0.16 -9.29
CA SER A 92 -5.21 -0.21 -10.39
C SER A 92 -4.08 -1.15 -9.95
N LEU A 93 -3.84 -1.31 -8.64
CA LEU A 93 -2.72 -2.06 -8.09
C LEU A 93 -3.06 -3.56 -7.94
N ALA A 94 -3.33 -4.23 -9.06
CA ALA A 94 -3.79 -5.63 -9.07
C ALA A 94 -2.78 -6.63 -8.46
N ASP A 95 -1.51 -6.24 -8.33
CA ASP A 95 -0.44 -7.07 -7.75
C ASP A 95 -0.23 -6.82 -6.25
N LEU A 96 -1.08 -5.99 -5.61
CA LEU A 96 -0.94 -5.65 -4.20
C LEU A 96 -1.13 -6.86 -3.30
N ILE A 97 -0.15 -7.10 -2.43
CA ILE A 97 -0.07 -8.20 -1.49
C ILE A 97 -0.26 -7.73 -0.05
N GLN A 98 0.31 -6.57 0.31
CA GLN A 98 0.20 -6.01 1.65
C GLN A 98 -0.30 -4.57 1.62
N LEU A 99 -1.28 -4.29 2.48
CA LEU A 99 -1.88 -2.96 2.62
C LEU A 99 -2.02 -2.58 4.10
N HIS A 100 -1.36 -1.50 4.48
CA HIS A 100 -1.42 -0.88 5.80
C HIS A 100 -2.26 0.38 5.74
N LEU A 101 -3.37 0.41 6.48
CA LEU A 101 -4.32 1.53 6.59
C LEU A 101 -4.59 1.90 8.05
N GLU A 102 -3.79 1.39 8.97
CA GLU A 102 -4.00 1.61 10.38
C GLU A 102 -3.98 3.09 10.75
N LEU A 103 -4.89 3.49 11.64
CA LEU A 103 -5.03 4.86 12.15
C LEU A 103 -5.25 5.90 11.04
N THR A 104 -6.00 5.52 10.00
CA THR A 104 -6.46 6.43 8.93
C THR A 104 -7.95 6.73 9.06
N LYS A 105 -8.48 7.62 8.21
CA LYS A 105 -9.91 8.02 8.23
C LYS A 105 -10.79 7.14 7.33
N ILE A 106 -10.36 5.91 7.06
CA ILE A 106 -11.08 4.96 6.20
C ILE A 106 -12.36 4.48 6.90
N THR A 107 -13.41 4.32 6.08
CA THR A 107 -14.72 3.78 6.46
C THR A 107 -15.10 2.60 5.55
N ASP A 108 -16.33 2.10 5.71
CA ASP A 108 -16.88 1.03 4.87
C ASP A 108 -16.87 1.36 3.38
N ALA A 109 -17.10 2.64 3.03
CA ALA A 109 -17.11 3.11 1.65
C ALA A 109 -15.73 2.95 0.98
N GLY A 110 -14.63 3.13 1.72
CA GLY A 110 -13.28 2.91 1.21
C GLY A 110 -13.00 1.46 0.85
N LEU A 111 -13.53 0.51 1.63
CA LEU A 111 -13.26 -0.92 1.43
C LEU A 111 -13.83 -1.47 0.12
N GLN A 112 -14.86 -0.85 -0.48
CA GLN A 112 -15.31 -1.21 -1.83
C GLN A 112 -14.21 -1.08 -2.88
N HIS A 113 -13.21 -0.19 -2.67
CA HIS A 113 -12.09 0.01 -3.59
C HIS A 113 -10.99 -1.05 -3.40
N VAL A 114 -10.96 -1.71 -2.25
CA VAL A 114 -10.04 -2.81 -1.93
C VAL A 114 -10.58 -4.15 -2.42
N ALA A 115 -11.89 -4.31 -2.58
CA ALA A 115 -12.57 -5.56 -2.94
C ALA A 115 -12.04 -6.26 -4.21
N GLY A 116 -11.44 -5.48 -5.14
CA GLY A 116 -10.84 -5.97 -6.39
C GLY A 116 -9.41 -6.51 -6.24
N LEU A 117 -8.72 -6.28 -5.13
CA LEU A 117 -7.32 -6.62 -4.92
C LEU A 117 -7.15 -8.10 -4.57
N LYS A 118 -7.36 -8.98 -5.54
CA LYS A 118 -7.46 -10.44 -5.32
C LYS A 118 -6.17 -11.11 -4.86
N LYS A 119 -5.01 -10.45 -5.00
CA LYS A 119 -3.71 -10.95 -4.51
C LYS A 119 -3.40 -10.50 -3.08
N LEU A 120 -4.30 -9.72 -2.45
CA LEU A 120 -4.07 -9.20 -1.11
C LEU A 120 -4.02 -10.36 -0.08
N GLU A 121 -2.91 -10.42 0.65
CA GLU A 121 -2.65 -11.42 1.69
C GLU A 121 -2.66 -10.82 3.10
N TYR A 122 -2.34 -9.54 3.21
CA TYR A 122 -2.27 -8.81 4.47
C TYR A 122 -3.04 -7.50 4.38
N LEU A 123 -3.96 -7.28 5.33
CA LEU A 123 -4.70 -6.03 5.45
C LEU A 123 -4.76 -5.59 6.91
N ASN A 124 -4.27 -4.38 7.21
CA ASN A 124 -4.34 -3.80 8.53
C ASN A 124 -5.29 -2.58 8.53
N LEU A 125 -6.39 -2.71 9.27
CA LEU A 125 -7.45 -1.70 9.46
C LEU A 125 -7.52 -1.21 10.91
N TYR A 126 -6.49 -1.49 11.72
CA TYR A 126 -6.45 -1.07 13.12
C TYR A 126 -6.80 0.41 13.28
N GLY A 127 -7.73 0.72 14.18
CA GLY A 127 -8.09 2.09 14.52
C GLY A 127 -8.78 2.87 13.40
N THR A 128 -9.35 2.20 12.39
CA THR A 128 -10.18 2.82 11.35
C THR A 128 -11.66 2.85 11.75
N ASN A 129 -12.50 3.55 10.93
CA ASN A 129 -13.94 3.65 11.19
C ASN A 129 -14.77 2.56 10.48
N VAL A 130 -14.19 1.41 10.21
CA VAL A 130 -14.85 0.29 9.55
C VAL A 130 -15.84 -0.39 10.48
N THR A 131 -17.01 -0.78 9.93
CA THR A 131 -18.07 -1.55 10.59
C THR A 131 -18.30 -2.91 9.88
N ASP A 132 -19.27 -3.68 10.34
CA ASP A 132 -19.66 -4.95 9.71
C ASP A 132 -20.11 -4.77 8.25
N ALA A 133 -20.64 -3.60 7.89
CA ALA A 133 -21.02 -3.31 6.52
C ALA A 133 -19.79 -3.30 5.58
N GLY A 134 -18.65 -2.78 6.05
CA GLY A 134 -17.39 -2.77 5.32
C GLY A 134 -16.79 -4.16 5.13
N LEU A 135 -16.94 -5.05 6.14
CA LEU A 135 -16.41 -6.40 6.06
C LEU A 135 -16.97 -7.21 4.87
N LYS A 136 -18.21 -6.91 4.44
CA LYS A 136 -18.83 -7.55 3.27
C LYS A 136 -17.99 -7.36 1.99
N HIS A 137 -17.30 -6.24 1.85
CA HIS A 137 -16.45 -5.96 0.69
C HIS A 137 -15.18 -6.82 0.67
N LEU A 138 -14.79 -7.37 1.83
CA LEU A 138 -13.60 -8.21 1.96
C LEU A 138 -13.88 -9.70 1.68
N SER A 139 -15.15 -10.13 1.65
CA SER A 139 -15.55 -11.55 1.54
C SER A 139 -15.00 -12.27 0.29
N GLY A 140 -14.67 -11.51 -0.77
CA GLY A 140 -14.10 -12.05 -2.00
C GLY A 140 -12.56 -12.07 -2.06
N LEU A 141 -11.86 -11.70 -0.96
CA LEU A 141 -10.40 -11.68 -0.90
C LEU A 141 -9.86 -13.03 -0.38
N THR A 142 -10.07 -14.08 -1.14
CA THR A 142 -9.80 -15.46 -0.73
C THR A 142 -8.32 -15.78 -0.47
N ASN A 143 -7.39 -14.91 -0.92
CA ASN A 143 -5.97 -15.01 -0.63
C ASN A 143 -5.56 -14.31 0.67
N LEU A 144 -6.49 -13.61 1.34
CA LEU A 144 -6.19 -12.88 2.57
C LEU A 144 -5.80 -13.87 3.68
N LYS A 145 -4.60 -13.70 4.22
CA LYS A 145 -4.02 -14.51 5.29
C LYS A 145 -4.19 -13.86 6.65
N ASN A 146 -3.94 -12.53 6.70
CA ASN A 146 -3.98 -11.77 7.95
C ASN A 146 -4.85 -10.52 7.80
N LEU A 147 -5.81 -10.35 8.71
CA LEU A 147 -6.70 -9.20 8.79
C LEU A 147 -6.70 -8.65 10.23
N TYR A 148 -6.33 -7.37 10.39
CA TYR A 148 -6.30 -6.71 11.69
C TYR A 148 -7.44 -5.71 11.79
N LEU A 149 -8.32 -5.91 12.78
CA LEU A 149 -9.55 -5.14 13.01
C LEU A 149 -9.61 -4.52 14.41
N TRP A 150 -8.51 -4.55 15.16
CA TRP A 150 -8.49 -4.00 16.50
C TRP A 150 -8.84 -2.50 16.50
N GLN A 151 -9.62 -2.06 17.49
CA GLN A 151 -10.13 -0.67 17.59
C GLN A 151 -10.93 -0.19 16.37
N THR A 152 -11.53 -1.08 15.61
CA THR A 152 -12.57 -0.74 14.62
C THR A 152 -13.95 -0.81 15.25
N LYS A 153 -15.02 -0.57 14.48
CA LYS A 153 -16.42 -0.64 14.92
C LYS A 153 -17.10 -1.95 14.52
N VAL A 154 -16.32 -3.01 14.22
CA VAL A 154 -16.85 -4.33 13.87
C VAL A 154 -17.35 -5.06 15.10
N THR A 155 -18.34 -5.94 14.91
CA THR A 155 -18.91 -6.80 15.97
C THR A 155 -18.42 -8.24 15.82
N LYS A 156 -18.66 -9.07 16.89
CA LYS A 156 -18.40 -10.51 16.84
C LYS A 156 -19.20 -11.17 15.69
N GLU A 157 -20.45 -10.80 15.52
CA GLU A 157 -21.33 -11.32 14.48
C GLU A 157 -20.82 -10.97 13.06
N GLY A 158 -20.29 -9.76 12.88
CA GLY A 158 -19.69 -9.33 11.61
C GLY A 158 -18.46 -10.17 11.26
N VAL A 159 -17.59 -10.40 12.24
CA VAL A 159 -16.39 -11.23 12.10
C VAL A 159 -16.74 -12.69 11.82
N GLU A 160 -17.72 -13.27 12.52
CA GLU A 160 -18.18 -14.65 12.31
C GLU A 160 -18.73 -14.85 10.88
N LYS A 161 -19.51 -13.89 10.37
CA LYS A 161 -20.00 -13.91 8.98
C LYS A 161 -18.83 -13.84 7.98
N LEU A 162 -17.83 -13.00 8.24
CA LEU A 162 -16.66 -12.91 7.37
C LEU A 162 -15.85 -14.21 7.39
N LYS A 163 -15.67 -14.85 8.54
CA LYS A 163 -14.98 -16.16 8.68
C LYS A 163 -15.63 -17.27 7.85
N GLN A 164 -16.95 -17.23 7.64
CA GLN A 164 -17.64 -18.19 6.76
C GLN A 164 -17.16 -18.05 5.31
N SER A 165 -16.89 -16.82 4.87
CA SER A 165 -16.39 -16.54 3.51
C SER A 165 -14.87 -16.71 3.39
N LEU A 166 -14.14 -16.45 4.47
CA LEU A 166 -12.67 -16.47 4.54
C LEU A 166 -12.17 -17.40 5.65
N PRO A 167 -12.42 -18.71 5.56
CA PRO A 167 -12.14 -19.66 6.66
C PRO A 167 -10.64 -19.84 6.96
N LYS A 168 -9.76 -19.45 6.04
CA LYS A 168 -8.29 -19.58 6.19
C LYS A 168 -7.62 -18.28 6.67
N THR A 169 -8.40 -17.18 6.80
CA THR A 169 -7.86 -15.88 7.20
C THR A 169 -7.74 -15.84 8.73
N ASP A 170 -6.55 -15.47 9.21
CA ASP A 170 -6.36 -15.10 10.61
C ASP A 170 -6.90 -13.69 10.82
N ILE A 171 -7.97 -13.56 11.60
CA ILE A 171 -8.66 -12.30 11.88
C ILE A 171 -8.37 -11.89 13.32
N ASN A 172 -7.51 -10.88 13.49
CA ASN A 172 -7.15 -10.31 14.76
C ASN A 172 -8.06 -9.13 15.10
N THR A 173 -8.88 -9.28 16.11
CA THR A 173 -9.81 -8.25 16.59
C THR A 173 -9.32 -7.54 17.86
N GLY A 174 -8.24 -8.03 18.47
CA GLY A 174 -7.75 -7.56 19.77
C GLY A 174 -8.68 -7.92 20.93
N TRP A 175 -9.77 -8.65 20.68
CA TRP A 175 -10.61 -9.18 21.76
C TRP A 175 -9.87 -10.35 22.43
N GLU A 176 -9.98 -10.43 23.74
CA GLU A 176 -9.46 -11.60 24.45
C GLU A 176 -10.17 -12.85 23.91
N ALA A 177 -9.40 -13.88 23.59
CA ALA A 177 -9.98 -15.18 23.24
C ALA A 177 -10.79 -15.67 24.45
N GLU A 178 -12.09 -15.89 24.27
CA GLU A 178 -12.88 -16.54 25.33
C GLU A 178 -12.19 -17.86 25.68
N PRO A 179 -11.93 -18.13 26.96
CA PRO A 179 -11.34 -19.41 27.34
C PRO A 179 -12.24 -20.54 26.80
N ALA A 180 -11.61 -21.47 26.08
CA ALA A 180 -12.34 -22.61 25.51
C ALA A 180 -13.24 -23.23 26.61
N LYS A 181 -14.57 -23.23 26.37
CA LYS A 181 -15.50 -23.92 27.23
C LYS A 181 -15.07 -25.39 27.28
N LYS A 182 -14.61 -25.84 28.47
CA LYS A 182 -14.30 -27.24 28.76
C LYS A 182 -15.59 -28.05 28.77
#